data_228a1423d640affd1085385d4cbfbef0
#
_entry.id   228a1423d640affd1085385d4cbfbef0
#
_cell.length_a   1.000
_cell.length_b   1.000
_cell.length_c   1.000
_cell.angle_alpha   90.00
_cell.angle_beta   90.00
_cell.angle_gamma   90.00
#
_symmetry.space_group_name_H-M   'P 1'
#
loop_
_entity.id
_entity.type
_entity.pdbx_description
1 polymer ?
#
loop_
_entity_poly.entity_id
_entity_poly.type
_entity_poly.pdbx_seq_one_letter_code
_entity_poly.pdbx_strand_id
1 'polypeptide(L)'
;MDGNTLFLVTAAAAGLAGLLDRLILRRGQVSDVTVEPAGSEGGYRCYVLHYHASSDPDWSEVTYSFRDRKRPTTVITGRTRSLAGCAIGSNDEYLLIRENLLTPGPWELTVRITTTCRRNPFYSLFPLKASKTIQVQIQ
;
A
#
# COMPACT_ATOMS: atom_id res chain seq x y z
N MET A 1 -33.32 -31.27 -4.74
CA MET A 1 -31.99 -30.68 -4.92
C MET A 1 -31.04 -31.46 -4.01
N ASP A 2 -30.04 -32.10 -4.61
CA ASP A 2 -29.10 -32.88 -3.81
C ASP A 2 -28.24 -31.96 -2.95
N GLY A 3 -27.83 -32.45 -1.76
CA GLY A 3 -27.03 -31.65 -0.82
C GLY A 3 -25.74 -31.05 -1.46
N ASN A 4 -25.13 -31.78 -2.38
CA ASN A 4 -23.95 -31.30 -3.12
C ASN A 4 -24.29 -30.13 -4.04
N THR A 5 -25.45 -30.14 -4.70
CA THR A 5 -25.88 -29.07 -5.59
C THR A 5 -26.21 -27.81 -4.76
N LEU A 6 -26.85 -27.97 -3.62
CA LEU A 6 -27.14 -26.86 -2.70
C LEU A 6 -25.84 -26.23 -2.20
N PHE A 7 -24.88 -27.04 -1.80
CA PHE A 7 -23.56 -26.55 -1.36
C PHE A 7 -22.83 -25.76 -2.47
N LEU A 8 -22.79 -26.29 -3.69
CA LEU A 8 -22.15 -25.63 -4.82
C LEU A 8 -22.80 -24.29 -5.17
N VAL A 9 -24.13 -24.23 -5.19
CA VAL A 9 -24.88 -22.98 -5.45
C VAL A 9 -24.61 -21.95 -4.37
N THR A 10 -24.62 -22.36 -3.10
CA THR A 10 -24.33 -21.45 -1.98
C THR A 10 -22.91 -20.93 -2.02
N ALA A 11 -21.93 -21.80 -2.29
CA ALA A 11 -20.54 -21.41 -2.43
C ALA A 11 -20.30 -20.44 -3.60
N ALA A 12 -20.95 -20.70 -4.75
CA ALA A 12 -20.89 -19.82 -5.92
C ALA A 12 -21.52 -18.45 -5.64
N ALA A 13 -22.67 -18.41 -4.96
CA ALA A 13 -23.33 -17.16 -4.57
C ALA A 13 -22.49 -16.34 -3.58
N ALA A 14 -21.89 -16.99 -2.58
CA ALA A 14 -21.00 -16.34 -1.63
C ALA A 14 -19.73 -15.79 -2.32
N GLY A 15 -19.15 -16.56 -3.26
CA GLY A 15 -18.02 -16.14 -4.06
C GLY A 15 -18.34 -14.91 -4.91
N LEU A 16 -19.48 -14.91 -5.60
CA LEU A 16 -19.96 -13.76 -6.38
C LEU A 16 -20.19 -12.53 -5.51
N ALA A 17 -20.83 -12.68 -4.36
CA ALA A 17 -21.06 -11.59 -3.42
C ALA A 17 -19.74 -10.99 -2.91
N GLY A 18 -18.76 -11.82 -2.56
CA GLY A 18 -17.43 -11.38 -2.15
C GLY A 18 -16.69 -10.66 -3.26
N LEU A 19 -16.82 -11.12 -4.50
CA LEU A 19 -16.20 -10.50 -5.67
C LEU A 19 -16.84 -9.14 -5.99
N LEU A 20 -18.16 -9.04 -5.91
CA LEU A 20 -18.90 -7.79 -6.09
C LEU A 20 -18.52 -6.76 -5.03
N ASP A 21 -18.44 -7.17 -3.75
CA ASP A 21 -18.00 -6.30 -2.67
C ASP A 21 -16.59 -5.75 -2.96
N ARG A 22 -15.65 -6.59 -3.37
CA ARG A 22 -14.28 -6.19 -3.66
C ARG A 22 -14.16 -5.27 -4.87
N LEU A 23 -14.82 -5.59 -5.96
CA LEU A 23 -14.63 -4.89 -7.24
C LEU A 23 -15.50 -3.64 -7.39
N ILE A 24 -16.65 -3.59 -6.75
CA ILE A 24 -17.65 -2.54 -6.95
C ILE A 24 -17.85 -1.72 -5.68
N LEU A 25 -18.16 -2.36 -4.55
CA LEU A 25 -18.57 -1.65 -3.33
C LEU A 25 -17.36 -1.04 -2.58
N ARG A 26 -16.25 -1.74 -2.54
CA ARG A 26 -15.05 -1.31 -1.82
C ARG A 26 -13.86 -0.99 -2.71
N ARG A 27 -14.11 -0.71 -3.97
CA ARG A 27 -13.08 -0.31 -4.91
C ARG A 27 -12.49 1.04 -4.48
N GLY A 28 -11.14 1.10 -4.42
CA GLY A 28 -10.45 2.35 -4.16
C GLY A 28 -10.51 2.83 -2.71
N GLN A 29 -10.46 1.92 -1.74
CA GLN A 29 -10.37 2.27 -0.31
C GLN A 29 -9.23 3.24 -0.02
N VAL A 30 -8.10 3.11 -0.73
CA VAL A 30 -6.98 4.05 -0.69
C VAL A 30 -6.66 4.49 -2.10
N SER A 31 -6.66 5.79 -2.34
CA SER A 31 -6.41 6.42 -3.64
C SER A 31 -5.51 7.64 -3.50
N ASP A 32 -5.19 8.27 -4.64
CA ASP A 32 -4.45 9.54 -4.73
C ASP A 32 -3.11 9.53 -3.97
N VAL A 33 -2.40 8.41 -4.10
CA VAL A 33 -1.10 8.22 -3.44
C VAL A 33 -0.07 9.12 -4.10
N THR A 34 0.48 10.06 -3.34
CA THR A 34 1.60 10.92 -3.75
C THR A 34 2.71 10.87 -2.72
N VAL A 35 3.93 11.07 -3.15
CA VAL A 35 5.11 11.08 -2.27
C VAL A 35 5.94 12.31 -2.59
N GLU A 36 6.29 13.08 -1.56
CA GLU A 36 7.08 14.29 -1.69
C GLU A 36 8.28 14.27 -0.73
N PRO A 37 9.44 14.82 -1.13
CA PRO A 37 10.56 14.98 -0.23
C PRO A 37 10.25 16.04 0.82
N ALA A 38 10.53 15.75 2.09
CA ALA A 38 10.29 16.64 3.23
C ALA A 38 11.57 17.11 3.93
N GLY A 39 12.74 16.93 3.30
CA GLY A 39 14.02 17.35 3.86
C GLY A 39 14.78 16.25 4.59
N SER A 40 15.77 16.65 5.38
CA SER A 40 16.61 15.75 6.17
C SER A 40 16.71 16.26 7.59
N GLU A 41 16.59 15.38 8.56
CA GLU A 41 16.70 15.71 9.98
C GLU A 41 17.29 14.52 10.75
N GLY A 42 18.24 14.80 11.65
CA GLY A 42 18.80 13.79 12.55
C GLY A 42 19.47 12.60 11.88
N GLY A 43 20.03 12.76 10.67
CA GLY A 43 20.63 11.68 9.89
C GLY A 43 19.62 10.81 9.14
N TYR A 44 18.38 11.26 9.05
CA TYR A 44 17.31 10.65 8.27
C TYR A 44 16.86 11.58 7.17
N ARG A 45 16.64 11.01 5.99
CA ARG A 45 15.94 11.67 4.90
C ARG A 45 14.46 11.37 5.01
N CYS A 46 13.66 12.43 5.00
CA CYS A 46 12.22 12.37 5.24
C CYS A 46 11.45 12.50 3.92
N TYR A 47 10.43 11.68 3.76
CA TYR A 47 9.44 11.78 2.69
C TYR A 47 8.06 11.77 3.29
N VAL A 48 7.15 12.56 2.73
CA VAL A 48 5.73 12.56 3.12
C VAL A 48 4.94 11.79 2.08
N LEU A 49 4.19 10.82 2.55
CA LEU A 49 3.23 10.05 1.77
C LEU A 49 1.85 10.65 2.03
N HIS A 50 1.24 11.23 1.00
CA HIS A 50 -0.15 11.68 1.04
C HIS A 50 -1.04 10.63 0.36
N TYR A 51 -2.17 10.33 0.96
CA TYR A 51 -3.15 9.41 0.40
C TYR A 51 -4.56 9.74 0.87
N HIS A 52 -5.55 9.31 0.12
CA HIS A 52 -6.95 9.47 0.45
C HIS A 52 -7.57 8.11 0.81
N ALA A 53 -8.19 8.01 1.99
CA ALA A 53 -8.95 6.85 2.41
C ALA A 53 -10.44 7.12 2.23
N SER A 54 -11.11 6.41 1.31
CA SER A 54 -12.54 6.57 1.03
C SER A 54 -13.43 5.81 2.02
N SER A 55 -12.88 4.80 2.68
CA SER A 55 -13.53 4.04 3.74
C SER A 55 -12.49 3.64 4.78
N ASP A 56 -12.93 3.30 5.99
CA ASP A 56 -12.04 2.77 7.02
C ASP A 56 -11.42 1.44 6.54
N PRO A 57 -10.11 1.39 6.26
CA PRO A 57 -9.46 0.15 5.88
C PRO A 57 -9.34 -0.75 7.11
N ASP A 58 -9.89 -1.96 7.05
CA ASP A 58 -9.80 -2.95 8.13
C ASP A 58 -8.34 -3.26 8.47
N TRP A 59 -7.50 -3.31 7.43
CA TRP A 59 -6.07 -3.49 7.55
C TRP A 59 -5.35 -2.99 6.30
N SER A 60 -4.40 -2.10 6.48
CA SER A 60 -3.54 -1.58 5.42
C SER A 60 -2.11 -1.52 5.88
N GLU A 61 -1.21 -1.81 4.97
CA GLU A 61 0.22 -1.80 5.21
C GLU A 61 0.92 -0.94 4.16
N VAL A 62 1.81 -0.06 4.61
CA VAL A 62 2.70 0.69 3.74
C VAL A 62 4.05 0.00 3.70
N THR A 63 4.49 -0.32 2.49
CA THR A 63 5.85 -0.80 2.23
C THR A 63 6.54 0.16 1.29
N TYR A 64 7.85 0.30 1.41
CA TYR A 64 8.64 1.08 0.48
C TYR A 64 9.87 0.32 0.01
N SER A 65 10.30 0.66 -1.20
CA SER A 65 11.52 0.17 -1.83
C SER A 65 12.30 1.35 -2.39
N PHE A 66 13.52 1.53 -1.94
CA PHE A 66 14.40 2.59 -2.40
C PHE A 66 15.57 1.95 -3.15
N ARG A 67 15.61 2.12 -4.47
CA ARG A 67 16.54 1.45 -5.37
C ARG A 67 17.54 2.44 -5.95
N ASP A 68 18.83 2.10 -5.86
CA ASP A 68 19.90 2.82 -6.56
C ASP A 68 19.82 2.55 -8.08
N ARG A 69 19.65 3.59 -8.89
CA ARG A 69 19.58 3.45 -10.35
C ARG A 69 20.93 3.14 -11.00
N LYS A 70 22.03 3.51 -10.36
CA LYS A 70 23.39 3.15 -10.82
C LYS A 70 23.73 1.70 -10.49
N ARG A 71 23.19 1.21 -9.37
CA ARG A 71 23.40 -0.17 -8.88
C ARG A 71 22.04 -0.82 -8.58
N PRO A 72 21.32 -1.31 -9.58
CA PRO A 72 19.94 -1.80 -9.41
C PRO A 72 19.77 -2.95 -8.41
N THR A 73 20.86 -3.63 -8.07
CA THR A 73 20.89 -4.66 -7.02
C THR A 73 20.91 -4.10 -5.61
N THR A 74 21.25 -2.81 -5.45
CA THR A 74 21.22 -2.12 -4.17
C THR A 74 19.83 -1.60 -3.92
N VAL A 75 19.12 -2.24 -3.00
CA VAL A 75 17.74 -1.91 -2.66
C VAL A 75 17.60 -1.84 -1.14
N ILE A 76 17.05 -0.72 -0.67
CA ILE A 76 16.67 -0.55 0.74
C ILE A 76 15.16 -0.71 0.79
N THR A 77 14.70 -1.67 1.56
CA THR A 77 13.27 -1.91 1.75
C THR A 77 12.90 -1.67 3.20
N GLY A 78 11.69 -1.23 3.41
CA GLY A 78 11.15 -1.05 4.73
C GLY A 78 9.64 -1.15 4.74
N ARG A 79 9.14 -1.23 5.94
CA ARG A 79 7.72 -1.34 6.24
C ARG A 79 7.41 -0.28 7.27
N THR A 80 6.38 0.51 7.02
CA THR A 80 5.84 1.39 8.05
C THR A 80 4.82 0.61 8.90
N ARG A 81 4.32 1.27 9.92
CA ARG A 81 3.22 0.73 10.71
C ARG A 81 1.99 0.45 9.85
N SER A 82 1.12 -0.42 10.33
CA SER A 82 -0.22 -0.58 9.78
C SER A 82 -0.99 0.74 9.81
N LEU A 83 -1.72 1.03 8.74
CA LEU A 83 -2.64 2.17 8.66
C LEU A 83 -4.01 1.86 9.29
N ALA A 84 -4.14 0.78 10.05
CA ALA A 84 -5.36 0.46 10.76
C ALA A 84 -5.78 1.63 11.66
N GLY A 85 -7.01 2.10 11.50
CA GLY A 85 -7.54 3.25 12.23
C GLY A 85 -7.11 4.61 11.65
N CYS A 86 -6.63 4.69 10.41
CA CYS A 86 -6.49 5.98 9.75
C CYS A 86 -7.87 6.64 9.54
N ALA A 87 -7.90 7.97 9.56
CA ALA A 87 -9.13 8.71 9.34
C ALA A 87 -9.61 8.57 7.88
N ILE A 88 -10.93 8.57 7.68
CA ILE A 88 -11.50 8.71 6.36
C ILE A 88 -11.18 10.12 5.84
N GLY A 89 -10.73 10.21 4.59
CA GLY A 89 -10.31 11.46 3.97
C GLY A 89 -8.82 11.49 3.67
N SER A 90 -8.25 12.69 3.63
CA SER A 90 -6.82 12.89 3.36
C SER A 90 -5.97 12.59 4.60
N ASN A 91 -4.91 11.82 4.39
CA ASN A 91 -3.97 11.41 5.43
C ASN A 91 -2.54 11.60 4.96
N ASP A 92 -1.65 11.84 5.92
CA ASP A 92 -0.22 11.97 5.71
C ASP A 92 0.53 10.94 6.55
N GLU A 93 1.55 10.32 5.96
CA GLU A 93 2.44 9.38 6.64
C GLU A 93 3.88 9.73 6.32
N TYR A 94 4.77 9.62 7.31
CA TYR A 94 6.18 9.96 7.15
C TYR A 94 7.02 8.71 6.93
N LEU A 95 7.87 8.74 5.90
CA LEU A 95 8.87 7.73 5.62
C LEU A 95 10.25 8.28 6.01
N LEU A 96 10.94 7.58 6.89
CA LEU A 96 12.27 7.97 7.36
C LEU A 96 13.30 6.96 6.85
N ILE A 97 14.26 7.42 6.07
CA ILE A 97 15.32 6.60 5.49
C ILE A 97 16.65 7.12 6.00
N ARG A 98 17.46 6.23 6.57
CA ARG A 98 18.79 6.60 7.10
C ARG A 98 19.69 7.07 5.97
N GLU A 99 20.27 8.26 6.11
CA GLU A 99 21.16 8.83 5.09
C GLU A 99 22.44 8.04 4.88
N ASN A 100 22.96 7.39 5.91
CA ASN A 100 24.17 6.58 5.83
C ASN A 100 24.04 5.34 4.92
N LEU A 101 22.81 4.96 4.56
CA LEU A 101 22.53 3.87 3.63
C LEU A 101 22.48 4.33 2.17
N LEU A 102 22.44 5.66 1.95
CA LEU A 102 22.27 6.27 0.64
C LEU A 102 23.62 6.72 0.09
N THR A 103 23.94 6.28 -1.13
CA THR A 103 25.07 6.79 -1.88
C THR A 103 24.63 7.95 -2.78
N PRO A 104 25.51 8.96 -3.04
CA PRO A 104 25.17 10.03 -3.98
C PRO A 104 24.81 9.51 -5.36
N GLY A 105 23.77 10.07 -5.94
CA GLY A 105 23.32 9.73 -7.29
C GLY A 105 21.81 9.60 -7.43
N PRO A 106 21.34 9.05 -8.56
CA PRO A 106 19.93 8.88 -8.84
C PRO A 106 19.38 7.63 -8.16
N TRP A 107 18.27 7.81 -7.43
CA TRP A 107 17.53 6.75 -6.74
C TRP A 107 16.07 6.75 -7.18
N GLU A 108 15.41 5.62 -7.00
CA GLU A 108 13.99 5.43 -7.26
C GLU A 108 13.29 4.96 -5.98
N LEU A 109 12.36 5.77 -5.50
CA LEU A 109 11.51 5.43 -4.35
C LEU A 109 10.15 4.95 -4.85
N THR A 110 9.82 3.72 -4.54
CA THR A 110 8.49 3.14 -4.76
C THR A 110 7.81 2.92 -3.42
N VAL A 111 6.66 3.53 -3.23
CA VAL A 111 5.81 3.32 -2.07
C VAL A 111 4.58 2.55 -2.49
N ARG A 112 4.20 1.55 -1.71
CA ARG A 112 3.04 0.70 -1.96
C ARG A 112 2.18 0.59 -0.72
N ILE A 113 0.89 0.84 -0.89
CA ILE A 113 -0.13 0.61 0.13
C ILE A 113 -0.90 -0.65 -0.28
N THR A 114 -0.92 -1.64 0.59
CA THR A 114 -1.66 -2.89 0.40
C THR A 114 -2.82 -2.91 1.38
N THR A 115 -4.04 -3.05 0.88
CA THR A 115 -5.27 -3.03 1.68
C THR A 115 -5.96 -4.37 1.64
N THR A 116 -6.34 -4.88 2.82
CA THR A 116 -7.11 -6.10 2.97
C THR A 116 -8.40 -5.84 3.76
N CYS A 117 -9.36 -6.74 3.67
CA CYS A 117 -10.59 -6.71 4.43
C CYS A 117 -10.79 -8.06 5.12
N ARG A 118 -10.90 -8.06 6.45
CA ARG A 118 -11.08 -9.30 7.23
C ARG A 118 -12.39 -10.03 6.94
N ARG A 119 -13.43 -9.28 6.56
CA ARG A 119 -14.77 -9.82 6.29
C ARG A 119 -14.89 -10.43 4.90
N ASN A 120 -13.98 -10.11 3.99
CA ASN A 120 -14.01 -10.60 2.62
C ASN A 120 -12.71 -11.36 2.31
N PRO A 121 -12.74 -12.71 2.19
CA PRO A 121 -11.56 -13.53 1.95
C PRO A 121 -10.85 -13.22 0.62
N PHE A 122 -11.56 -12.66 -0.38
CA PHE A 122 -10.94 -12.25 -1.64
C PHE A 122 -9.92 -11.13 -1.47
N TYR A 123 -10.06 -10.26 -0.45
CA TYR A 123 -9.04 -9.27 -0.13
C TYR A 123 -7.76 -9.90 0.43
N SER A 124 -7.86 -11.00 1.17
CA SER A 124 -6.68 -11.71 1.69
C SER A 124 -5.93 -12.46 0.60
N LEU A 125 -6.66 -13.08 -0.34
CA LEU A 125 -6.09 -13.81 -1.48
C LEU A 125 -5.58 -12.84 -2.58
N PHE A 126 -6.34 -11.77 -2.83
CA PHE A 126 -6.07 -10.78 -3.89
C PHE A 126 -6.20 -9.36 -3.32
N PRO A 127 -5.24 -8.89 -2.50
CA PRO A 127 -5.33 -7.58 -1.87
C PRO A 127 -5.33 -6.45 -2.90
N LEU A 128 -5.97 -5.34 -2.55
CA LEU A 128 -5.89 -4.11 -3.34
C LEU A 128 -4.55 -3.42 -3.06
N LYS A 129 -3.91 -2.95 -4.11
CA LYS A 129 -2.61 -2.29 -4.04
C LYS A 129 -2.69 -0.93 -4.73
N ALA A 130 -2.25 0.10 -4.03
CA ALA A 130 -1.97 1.41 -4.60
C ALA A 130 -0.46 1.68 -4.48
N SER A 131 0.17 2.15 -5.53
CA SER A 131 1.61 2.41 -5.53
C SER A 131 1.95 3.69 -6.25
N LYS A 132 3.01 4.35 -5.80
CA LYS A 132 3.61 5.51 -6.44
C LYS A 132 5.12 5.36 -6.48
N THR A 133 5.70 5.70 -7.61
CA THR A 133 7.15 5.70 -7.80
C THR A 133 7.60 7.12 -8.15
N ILE A 134 8.62 7.60 -7.45
CA ILE A 134 9.27 8.88 -7.73
C ILE A 134 10.78 8.68 -7.91
N GLN A 135 11.38 9.57 -8.70
CA GLN A 135 12.83 9.63 -8.85
C GLN A 135 13.40 10.70 -7.93
N VAL A 136 14.47 10.37 -7.24
CA VAL A 136 15.13 11.21 -6.25
C VAL A 136 16.61 11.31 -6.57
N GLN A 137 17.16 12.51 -6.46
CA GLN A 137 18.60 12.75 -6.57
C GLN A 137 19.17 12.91 -5.17
N ILE A 138 20.09 12.01 -4.80
CA ILE A 138 20.87 12.10 -3.56
C ILE A 138 22.15 12.89 -3.85
N GLN A 139 22.36 13.96 -3.10
CA GLN A 139 23.55 14.80 -3.17
C GLN A 139 24.65 14.26 -2.28
#